data_ccaef99448dccd36a5811fa787632e76
#
_entry.id   ccaef99448dccd36a5811fa787632e76
#
_cell.length_a   1.000
_cell.length_b   1.000
_cell.length_c   1.000
_cell.angle_alpha   90.00
_cell.angle_beta   90.00
_cell.angle_gamma   90.00
#
_symmetry.space_group_name_H-M   'P 1'
#
loop_
_entity.id
_entity.type
_entity.pdbx_description
1 polymer ?
#
loop_
_entity_poly.entity_id
_entity_poly.type
_entity_poly.pdbx_seq_one_letter_code
_entity_poly.pdbx_strand_id
1 'polypeptide(L)'
;MKHLFILFFLLTTNAFAQGPYGDYAVVKDKDGYVNIRAKENVKSKIVGTLPNNTLVYGFFDKEYNPTNWIEVDKGYVHQSRLKKIFDFRAIKGKVQGNSIIFDDKDVKVTITKQKFDKTKHKITKKDQGSYDQLIIDGKEIYGIEIYGGDDSLPEDHYKSITVTMKGKNVPIPKSAYDDLYQISYFSSSIYYDEEAEALYIYADNGEAGLAYEVCWQIVKGEYKTRIIR
;
A
#
# COMPACT_ATOMS: atom_id res chain seq x y z
N MET A 1 12.39 -47.90 -40.93
CA MET A 1 12.66 -47.44 -39.56
C MET A 1 12.41 -45.92 -39.56
N LYS A 2 11.31 -45.48 -38.89
CA LYS A 2 10.96 -44.05 -38.80
C LYS A 2 11.50 -43.55 -37.46
N HIS A 3 12.45 -42.65 -37.46
CA HIS A 3 12.96 -41.98 -36.27
C HIS A 3 12.01 -40.86 -35.85
N LEU A 4 11.36 -41.02 -34.70
CA LEU A 4 10.54 -40.03 -34.06
C LEU A 4 11.46 -39.11 -33.24
N PHE A 5 11.63 -37.85 -33.70
CA PHE A 5 12.34 -36.83 -32.92
C PHE A 5 11.32 -36.19 -31.95
N ILE A 6 11.50 -36.48 -30.65
CA ILE A 6 10.74 -35.79 -29.59
C ILE A 6 11.50 -34.51 -29.27
N LEU A 7 10.93 -33.37 -29.67
CA LEU A 7 11.42 -32.04 -29.32
C LEU A 7 10.98 -31.71 -27.89
N PHE A 8 11.93 -31.76 -26.94
CA PHE A 8 11.68 -31.36 -25.55
C PHE A 8 11.71 -29.82 -25.49
N PHE A 9 10.54 -29.21 -25.38
CA PHE A 9 10.41 -27.78 -25.14
C PHE A 9 10.67 -27.52 -23.64
N LEU A 10 11.87 -27.06 -23.29
CA LEU A 10 12.20 -26.56 -21.96
C LEU A 10 11.46 -25.23 -21.76
N LEU A 11 10.33 -25.25 -21.10
CA LEU A 11 9.69 -24.08 -20.53
C LEU A 11 10.56 -23.56 -19.38
N THR A 12 11.44 -22.60 -19.65
CA THR A 12 12.09 -21.82 -18.59
C THR A 12 11.05 -20.88 -18.01
N THR A 13 10.45 -21.26 -16.89
CA THR A 13 9.69 -20.32 -16.05
C THR A 13 10.71 -19.36 -15.44
N ASN A 14 10.75 -18.13 -15.94
CA ASN A 14 11.42 -17.05 -15.23
C ASN A 14 10.62 -16.79 -13.94
N ALA A 15 11.03 -17.42 -12.85
CA ALA A 15 10.62 -17.01 -11.53
C ALA A 15 11.28 -15.64 -11.27
N PHE A 16 10.55 -14.56 -11.46
CA PHE A 16 10.95 -13.29 -10.91
C PHE A 16 10.97 -13.47 -9.40
N ALA A 17 12.14 -13.41 -8.80
CA ALA A 17 12.29 -13.32 -7.37
C ALA A 17 11.75 -11.96 -6.95
N GLN A 18 10.46 -11.89 -6.62
CA GLN A 18 9.90 -10.76 -5.91
C GLN A 18 10.61 -10.72 -4.56
N GLY A 19 11.20 -9.58 -4.21
CA GLY A 19 11.81 -9.38 -2.89
C GLY A 19 10.76 -9.58 -1.79
N PRO A 20 11.19 -9.67 -0.52
CA PRO A 20 10.27 -9.85 0.58
C PRO A 20 9.32 -8.66 0.66
N TYR A 21 8.02 -8.93 0.55
CA TYR A 21 7.00 -7.92 0.83
C TYR A 21 6.76 -7.89 2.34
N GLY A 22 6.75 -6.68 2.88
CA GLY A 22 6.29 -6.47 4.24
C GLY A 22 4.76 -6.47 4.31
N ASP A 23 4.24 -6.38 5.52
CA ASP A 23 2.81 -6.28 5.78
C ASP A 23 2.47 -4.97 6.50
N TYR A 24 1.29 -4.45 6.24
CA TYR A 24 0.71 -3.40 7.06
C TYR A 24 0.06 -3.99 8.30
N ALA A 25 0.32 -3.38 9.43
CA ALA A 25 -0.25 -3.78 10.70
C ALA A 25 -0.59 -2.56 11.56
N VAL A 26 -1.37 -2.78 12.61
CA VAL A 26 -1.70 -1.74 13.58
C VAL A 26 -1.38 -2.20 14.99
N VAL A 27 -1.02 -1.25 15.83
CA VAL A 27 -0.86 -1.50 17.27
C VAL A 27 -2.18 -1.97 17.86
N LYS A 28 -2.16 -3.13 18.51
CA LYS A 28 -3.28 -3.71 19.26
C LYS A 28 -2.75 -4.27 20.58
N ASP A 29 -2.76 -3.45 21.60
CA ASP A 29 -2.28 -3.80 22.92
C ASP A 29 -3.35 -3.51 23.99
N LYS A 30 -3.46 -4.41 24.99
CA LYS A 30 -4.41 -4.26 26.11
C LYS A 30 -4.16 -3.02 26.94
N ASP A 31 -2.91 -2.51 26.95
CA ASP A 31 -2.51 -1.32 27.71
C ASP A 31 -2.81 -0.01 26.94
N GLY A 32 -3.38 -0.12 25.72
CA GLY A 32 -3.71 1.04 24.89
C GLY A 32 -2.53 1.60 24.06
N TYR A 33 -1.33 1.07 24.24
CA TYR A 33 -0.12 1.48 23.53
C TYR A 33 0.95 0.40 23.57
N VAL A 34 1.97 0.51 22.73
CA VAL A 34 3.17 -0.32 22.77
C VAL A 34 4.41 0.55 23.00
N ASN A 35 5.38 0.02 23.77
CA ASN A 35 6.68 0.67 23.93
C ASN A 35 7.56 0.46 22.69
N ILE A 36 8.19 1.53 22.22
CA ILE A 36 9.28 1.48 21.24
C ILE A 36 10.58 1.24 22.01
N ARG A 37 11.34 0.22 21.62
CA ARG A 37 12.62 -0.15 22.20
C ARG A 37 13.78 0.32 21.31
N ALA A 38 14.87 0.74 21.91
CA ALA A 38 16.06 1.17 21.18
C ALA A 38 16.76 0.03 20.42
N LYS A 39 16.51 -1.23 20.79
CA LYS A 39 17.04 -2.45 20.18
C LYS A 39 15.98 -3.53 20.22
N GLU A 40 16.11 -4.56 19.41
CA GLU A 40 15.27 -5.76 19.33
C GLU A 40 15.30 -6.62 20.58
N ASN A 41 15.05 -6.03 21.72
CA ASN A 41 15.14 -6.69 23.04
C ASN A 41 14.18 -6.04 24.04
N VAL A 42 13.41 -6.86 24.75
CA VAL A 42 12.46 -6.44 25.79
C VAL A 42 13.14 -5.68 26.95
N LYS A 43 14.40 -5.94 27.23
CA LYS A 43 15.19 -5.25 28.27
C LYS A 43 15.85 -3.97 27.76
N SER A 44 15.78 -3.69 26.46
CA SER A 44 16.35 -2.47 25.88
C SER A 44 15.61 -1.23 26.38
N LYS A 45 16.30 -0.09 26.38
CA LYS A 45 15.74 1.22 26.75
C LYS A 45 14.46 1.51 25.96
N ILE A 46 13.41 1.99 26.63
CA ILE A 46 12.24 2.56 25.98
C ILE A 46 12.59 3.94 25.46
N VAL A 47 12.38 4.18 24.18
CA VAL A 47 12.67 5.44 23.48
C VAL A 47 11.43 6.17 22.99
N GLY A 48 10.25 5.57 23.16
CA GLY A 48 8.96 6.15 22.81
C GLY A 48 7.82 5.16 23.01
N THR A 49 6.64 5.55 22.57
CA THR A 49 5.44 4.71 22.54
C THR A 49 4.65 4.95 21.26
N LEU A 50 3.89 3.93 20.83
CA LEU A 50 2.87 4.03 19.78
C LEU A 50 1.50 3.71 20.39
N PRO A 51 0.51 4.58 20.29
CA PRO A 51 -0.84 4.29 20.76
C PRO A 51 -1.52 3.21 19.90
N ASN A 52 -2.55 2.56 20.45
CA ASN A 52 -3.39 1.65 19.68
C ASN A 52 -3.92 2.29 18.40
N ASN A 53 -4.09 1.47 17.38
CA ASN A 53 -4.47 1.85 16.01
C ASN A 53 -3.43 2.71 15.27
N THR A 54 -2.19 2.83 15.76
CA THR A 54 -1.11 3.37 14.93
C THR A 54 -0.80 2.38 13.82
N LEU A 55 -0.91 2.83 12.55
CA LEU A 55 -0.55 2.04 11.37
C LEU A 55 0.98 1.97 11.26
N VAL A 56 1.50 0.77 11.02
CA VAL A 56 2.92 0.50 10.79
C VAL A 56 3.08 -0.44 9.59
N TYR A 57 4.28 -0.49 9.04
CA TYR A 57 4.67 -1.43 8.00
C TYR A 57 5.92 -2.16 8.46
N GLY A 58 6.05 -3.45 8.13
CA GLY A 58 7.24 -4.22 8.46
C GLY A 58 7.20 -5.66 7.99
N PHE A 59 8.32 -6.37 8.17
CA PHE A 59 8.46 -7.77 7.77
C PHE A 59 8.04 -8.68 8.93
N PHE A 60 7.00 -9.48 8.71
CA PHE A 60 6.42 -10.37 9.73
C PHE A 60 6.81 -11.84 9.53
N ASP A 61 7.34 -12.17 8.36
CA ASP A 61 7.82 -13.51 8.08
C ASP A 61 9.15 -13.79 8.80
N LYS A 62 9.27 -14.95 9.41
CA LYS A 62 10.48 -15.36 10.16
C LYS A 62 11.73 -15.50 9.29
N GLU A 63 11.56 -15.75 8.01
CA GLU A 63 12.67 -15.81 7.06
C GLU A 63 13.37 -14.46 6.93
N TYR A 64 12.57 -13.38 6.92
CA TYR A 64 13.05 -11.99 6.76
C TYR A 64 13.17 -11.24 8.08
N ASN A 65 12.50 -11.71 9.14
CA ASN A 65 12.53 -11.12 10.46
C ASN A 65 12.57 -12.21 11.55
N PRO A 66 13.73 -12.83 11.78
CA PRO A 66 13.87 -13.90 12.74
C PRO A 66 13.70 -13.46 14.20
N THR A 67 13.83 -12.18 14.49
CA THR A 67 13.78 -11.61 15.86
C THR A 67 12.38 -11.32 16.36
N ASN A 68 11.38 -11.27 15.47
CA ASN A 68 10.00 -10.83 15.73
C ASN A 68 9.88 -9.37 16.21
N TRP A 69 10.87 -8.54 15.92
CA TRP A 69 10.84 -7.10 16.18
C TRP A 69 10.67 -6.34 14.88
N ILE A 70 9.67 -5.48 14.83
CA ILE A 70 9.36 -4.63 13.69
C ILE A 70 10.03 -3.29 13.91
N GLU A 71 10.84 -2.86 12.94
CA GLU A 71 11.45 -1.53 12.94
C GLU A 71 10.38 -0.47 12.71
N VAL A 72 10.42 0.59 13.49
CA VAL A 72 9.58 1.77 13.39
C VAL A 72 10.46 3.01 13.52
N ASP A 73 9.92 4.18 13.28
CA ASP A 73 10.63 5.46 13.14
C ASP A 73 11.72 5.74 14.22
N LYS A 74 11.55 5.25 15.45
CA LYS A 74 12.44 5.53 16.59
C LYS A 74 13.10 4.31 17.19
N GLY A 75 12.91 3.14 16.61
CA GLY A 75 13.42 1.88 17.14
C GLY A 75 12.52 0.70 16.80
N TYR A 76 12.20 -0.16 17.75
CA TYR A 76 11.59 -1.45 17.49
C TYR A 76 10.38 -1.71 18.36
N VAL A 77 9.34 -2.33 17.78
CA VAL A 77 8.19 -2.86 18.51
C VAL A 77 8.09 -4.36 18.28
N HIS A 78 7.67 -5.12 19.30
CA HIS A 78 7.53 -6.56 19.16
C HIS A 78 6.24 -6.90 18.41
N GLN A 79 6.32 -7.78 17.40
CA GLN A 79 5.21 -8.12 16.50
C GLN A 79 3.97 -8.66 17.23
N SER A 80 4.11 -9.27 18.43
CA SER A 80 2.96 -9.75 19.21
C SER A 80 2.04 -8.63 19.72
N ARG A 81 2.43 -7.37 19.55
CA ARG A 81 1.64 -6.17 19.90
C ARG A 81 0.99 -5.53 18.68
N LEU A 82 1.14 -6.18 17.53
CA LEU A 82 0.65 -5.72 16.24
C LEU A 82 -0.36 -6.73 15.69
N LYS A 83 -1.37 -6.23 14.99
CA LYS A 83 -2.30 -7.04 14.22
C LYS A 83 -2.24 -6.62 12.76
N LYS A 84 -2.01 -7.59 11.86
CA LYS A 84 -1.97 -7.30 10.42
C LYS A 84 -3.35 -6.81 9.97
N ILE A 85 -3.37 -5.86 9.02
CA ILE A 85 -4.65 -5.35 8.49
C ILE A 85 -5.43 -6.45 7.77
N PHE A 86 -4.74 -7.42 7.17
CA PHE A 86 -5.31 -8.56 6.46
C PHE A 86 -6.05 -9.56 7.37
N ASP A 87 -5.85 -9.46 8.69
CA ASP A 87 -6.55 -10.27 9.70
C ASP A 87 -7.90 -9.66 10.16
N PHE A 88 -8.25 -8.49 9.61
CA PHE A 88 -9.57 -7.90 9.84
C PHE A 88 -10.60 -8.36 8.80
N ARG A 89 -11.85 -8.01 9.01
CA ARG A 89 -12.93 -8.37 8.11
C ARG A 89 -12.73 -7.74 6.73
N ALA A 90 -12.54 -8.60 5.72
CA ALA A 90 -12.44 -8.18 4.34
C ALA A 90 -13.82 -7.81 3.75
N ILE A 91 -13.89 -6.71 3.01
CA ILE A 91 -15.07 -6.29 2.25
C ILE A 91 -14.80 -6.52 0.78
N LYS A 92 -15.68 -7.29 0.10
CA LYS A 92 -15.49 -7.63 -1.31
C LYS A 92 -15.80 -6.45 -2.22
N GLY A 93 -14.92 -6.20 -3.18
CA GLY A 93 -15.09 -5.19 -4.22
C GLY A 93 -15.74 -5.74 -5.48
N LYS A 94 -16.41 -4.85 -6.22
CA LYS A 94 -16.97 -5.11 -7.54
C LYS A 94 -16.55 -4.01 -8.50
N VAL A 95 -15.90 -4.39 -9.60
CA VAL A 95 -15.49 -3.46 -10.65
C VAL A 95 -16.72 -3.04 -11.48
N GLN A 96 -16.87 -1.73 -11.70
CA GLN A 96 -17.90 -1.12 -12.52
C GLN A 96 -17.28 0.04 -13.34
N GLY A 97 -17.03 -0.19 -14.63
CA GLY A 97 -16.37 0.79 -15.50
C GLY A 97 -15.01 1.21 -14.94
N ASN A 98 -14.84 2.50 -14.71
CA ASN A 98 -13.61 3.08 -14.17
C ASN A 98 -13.60 3.13 -12.63
N SER A 99 -14.44 2.35 -11.96
CA SER A 99 -14.52 2.31 -10.49
C SER A 99 -14.49 0.89 -9.97
N ILE A 100 -13.97 0.74 -8.75
CA ILE A 100 -14.23 -0.43 -7.91
C ILE A 100 -15.03 0.04 -6.70
N ILE A 101 -16.09 -0.72 -6.37
CA ILE A 101 -17.02 -0.41 -5.29
C ILE A 101 -16.97 -1.54 -4.28
N PHE A 102 -16.69 -1.19 -3.04
CA PHE A 102 -16.78 -2.04 -1.87
C PHE A 102 -17.98 -1.56 -1.06
N ASP A 103 -18.92 -2.44 -0.76
CA ASP A 103 -20.19 -2.04 -0.13
C ASP A 103 -20.67 -3.13 0.82
N ASP A 104 -20.85 -2.78 2.07
CA ASP A 104 -21.50 -3.61 3.07
C ASP A 104 -22.36 -2.77 4.03
N LYS A 105 -22.86 -3.39 5.10
CA LYS A 105 -23.74 -2.73 6.09
C LYS A 105 -23.11 -1.51 6.78
N ASP A 106 -21.79 -1.52 6.98
CA ASP A 106 -21.09 -0.51 7.80
C ASP A 106 -20.30 0.48 6.97
N VAL A 107 -19.81 0.04 5.79
CA VAL A 107 -18.81 0.76 5.02
C VAL A 107 -19.12 0.70 3.54
N LYS A 108 -19.02 1.84 2.86
CA LYS A 108 -18.99 1.93 1.41
C LYS A 108 -17.77 2.72 0.98
N VAL A 109 -16.96 2.10 0.10
CA VAL A 109 -15.81 2.76 -0.54
C VAL A 109 -15.98 2.67 -2.04
N THR A 110 -15.77 3.79 -2.73
CA THR A 110 -15.67 3.81 -4.20
C THR A 110 -14.35 4.43 -4.59
N ILE A 111 -13.52 3.66 -5.28
CA ILE A 111 -12.26 4.10 -5.86
C ILE A 111 -12.49 4.27 -7.35
N THR A 112 -12.25 5.45 -7.87
CA THR A 112 -12.40 5.76 -9.29
C THR A 112 -11.09 6.22 -9.87
N LYS A 113 -10.68 5.64 -11.01
CA LYS A 113 -9.52 6.09 -11.78
C LYS A 113 -9.96 6.84 -13.04
N GLN A 114 -9.05 7.61 -13.60
CA GLN A 114 -9.21 8.27 -14.89
C GLN A 114 -7.92 8.21 -15.68
N LYS A 115 -8.03 8.27 -17.01
CA LYS A 115 -6.88 8.39 -17.90
C LYS A 115 -6.10 9.66 -17.59
N PHE A 116 -4.78 9.55 -17.66
CA PHE A 116 -3.90 10.70 -17.55
C PHE A 116 -3.98 11.55 -18.83
N ASP A 117 -4.14 12.85 -18.68
CA ASP A 117 -4.20 13.83 -19.78
C ASP A 117 -3.08 14.85 -19.60
N LYS A 118 -1.95 14.62 -20.30
CA LYS A 118 -0.75 15.45 -20.20
C LYS A 118 -1.00 16.93 -20.46
N THR A 119 -2.05 17.27 -21.22
CA THR A 119 -2.36 18.67 -21.57
C THR A 119 -2.88 19.48 -20.40
N LYS A 120 -3.29 18.81 -19.30
CA LYS A 120 -3.83 19.41 -18.09
C LYS A 120 -2.83 19.55 -16.95
N HIS A 121 -1.59 19.12 -17.18
CA HIS A 121 -0.58 19.00 -16.14
C HIS A 121 0.73 19.68 -16.53
N LYS A 122 1.40 20.29 -15.55
CA LYS A 122 2.80 20.71 -15.71
C LYS A 122 3.70 19.54 -15.36
N ILE A 123 4.45 19.06 -16.36
CA ILE A 123 5.34 17.90 -16.21
C ILE A 123 6.79 18.38 -16.26
N THR A 124 7.57 17.96 -15.28
CA THR A 124 9.04 18.17 -15.26
C THR A 124 9.72 16.90 -14.79
N LYS A 125 11.01 16.78 -15.06
CA LYS A 125 11.84 15.65 -14.66
C LYS A 125 12.89 16.13 -13.66
N LYS A 126 13.25 15.28 -12.72
CA LYS A 126 14.34 15.48 -11.75
C LYS A 126 15.32 14.34 -11.91
N ASP A 127 16.53 14.66 -12.33
CA ASP A 127 17.62 13.70 -12.48
C ASP A 127 17.97 13.07 -11.12
N GLN A 128 17.96 11.75 -11.05
CA GLN A 128 18.35 10.93 -9.89
C GLN A 128 19.62 10.10 -10.22
N GLY A 129 20.29 10.38 -11.34
CA GLY A 129 21.49 9.71 -11.80
C GLY A 129 21.20 8.48 -12.67
N SER A 130 20.56 7.44 -12.16
CA SER A 130 20.21 6.22 -12.93
C SER A 130 18.85 6.29 -13.62
N TYR A 131 17.97 7.18 -13.20
CA TYR A 131 16.65 7.44 -13.75
C TYR A 131 16.23 8.89 -13.52
N ASP A 132 15.21 9.33 -14.22
CA ASP A 132 14.54 10.61 -13.96
C ASP A 132 13.26 10.38 -13.17
N GLN A 133 13.15 11.04 -12.03
CA GLN A 133 11.91 11.11 -11.27
C GLN A 133 10.93 12.07 -11.94
N LEU A 134 9.73 11.60 -12.23
CA LEU A 134 8.69 12.45 -12.80
C LEU A 134 8.06 13.35 -11.72
N ILE A 135 7.95 14.63 -12.05
CA ILE A 135 7.29 15.64 -11.22
C ILE A 135 6.05 16.11 -11.96
N ILE A 136 4.87 15.89 -11.42
CA ILE A 136 3.60 16.34 -11.99
C ILE A 136 2.96 17.37 -11.05
N ASP A 137 2.68 18.56 -11.59
CA ASP A 137 2.11 19.70 -10.84
C ASP A 137 2.92 20.04 -9.56
N GLY A 138 4.23 19.87 -9.63
CA GLY A 138 5.17 20.16 -8.54
C GLY A 138 5.29 19.06 -7.48
N LYS A 139 4.71 17.88 -7.70
CA LYS A 139 4.80 16.71 -6.81
C LYS A 139 5.61 15.60 -7.45
N GLU A 140 6.48 14.96 -6.68
CA GLU A 140 7.04 13.65 -7.01
C GLU A 140 5.89 12.63 -7.00
N ILE A 141 5.87 11.75 -8.01
CA ILE A 141 4.79 10.78 -8.19
C ILE A 141 5.29 9.35 -8.00
N TYR A 142 4.36 8.45 -7.65
CA TYR A 142 4.60 7.01 -7.56
C TYR A 142 4.05 6.28 -8.79
N GLY A 143 4.63 5.13 -9.09
CA GLY A 143 4.16 4.20 -10.13
C GLY A 143 4.82 4.37 -11.50
N ILE A 144 5.73 5.34 -11.68
CA ILE A 144 6.50 5.49 -12.91
C ILE A 144 7.83 6.21 -12.66
N GLU A 145 8.87 5.72 -13.28
CA GLU A 145 10.20 6.30 -13.37
C GLU A 145 10.64 6.30 -14.85
N ILE A 146 11.49 7.23 -15.22
CA ILE A 146 11.95 7.38 -16.61
C ILE A 146 13.41 6.95 -16.72
N TYR A 147 13.69 5.96 -17.54
CA TYR A 147 15.03 5.43 -17.76
C TYR A 147 15.52 5.76 -19.18
N GLY A 148 16.79 6.11 -19.31
CA GLY A 148 17.50 6.15 -20.58
C GLY A 148 16.92 7.07 -21.65
N GLY A 149 16.24 8.17 -21.27
CA GLY A 149 15.64 9.10 -22.23
C GLY A 149 14.26 8.67 -22.75
N ASP A 150 13.65 7.66 -22.16
CA ASP A 150 12.24 7.33 -22.36
C ASP A 150 11.36 8.54 -21.97
N ASP A 151 10.29 8.78 -22.73
CA ASP A 151 9.28 9.83 -22.46
C ASP A 151 7.94 9.23 -22.04
N SER A 152 7.96 8.02 -21.48
CA SER A 152 6.77 7.36 -20.97
C SER A 152 6.06 8.23 -19.91
N LEU A 153 4.75 8.30 -20.03
CA LEU A 153 3.90 9.03 -19.11
C LEU A 153 2.91 8.05 -18.47
N PRO A 154 2.39 8.36 -17.27
CA PRO A 154 1.38 7.51 -16.67
C PRO A 154 0.17 7.30 -17.58
N GLU A 155 -0.43 6.11 -17.53
CA GLU A 155 -1.67 5.84 -18.27
C GLU A 155 -2.89 6.37 -17.53
N ASP A 156 -2.88 6.25 -16.21
CA ASP A 156 -4.00 6.65 -15.35
C ASP A 156 -3.56 7.07 -13.94
N HIS A 157 -4.50 7.64 -13.22
CA HIS A 157 -4.35 8.05 -11.82
C HIS A 157 -5.70 8.04 -11.10
N TYR A 158 -5.68 8.17 -9.77
CA TYR A 158 -6.91 8.29 -8.99
C TYR A 158 -7.68 9.56 -9.35
N LYS A 159 -8.94 9.40 -9.75
CA LYS A 159 -9.89 10.50 -9.87
C LYS A 159 -10.46 10.86 -8.51
N SER A 160 -10.87 9.85 -7.75
CA SER A 160 -11.45 10.03 -6.41
C SER A 160 -11.39 8.74 -5.58
N ILE A 161 -11.29 8.91 -4.27
CA ILE A 161 -11.57 7.90 -3.26
C ILE A 161 -12.69 8.47 -2.39
N THR A 162 -13.88 7.86 -2.44
CA THR A 162 -15.02 8.25 -1.60
C THR A 162 -15.30 7.19 -0.57
N VAL A 163 -15.53 7.61 0.66
CA VAL A 163 -15.75 6.73 1.80
C VAL A 163 -17.03 7.15 2.53
N THR A 164 -17.87 6.19 2.84
CA THR A 164 -19.00 6.35 3.75
C THR A 164 -18.86 5.29 4.85
N MET A 165 -18.94 5.70 6.11
CA MET A 165 -18.92 4.81 7.27
C MET A 165 -20.19 5.04 8.10
N LYS A 166 -20.94 3.97 8.40
CA LYS A 166 -22.20 4.04 9.15
C LYS A 166 -23.15 5.13 8.63
N GLY A 167 -23.25 5.24 7.29
CA GLY A 167 -24.10 6.20 6.61
C GLY A 167 -23.60 7.65 6.56
N LYS A 168 -22.41 7.94 7.11
CA LYS A 168 -21.80 9.27 7.11
C LYS A 168 -20.64 9.35 6.11
N ASN A 169 -20.60 10.42 5.32
CA ASN A 169 -19.48 10.68 4.42
C ASN A 169 -18.21 11.01 5.22
N VAL A 170 -17.09 10.39 4.80
CA VAL A 170 -15.76 10.64 5.37
C VAL A 170 -14.93 11.37 4.32
N PRO A 171 -14.51 12.62 4.59
CA PRO A 171 -13.70 13.37 3.65
C PRO A 171 -12.29 12.78 3.55
N ILE A 172 -11.91 12.36 2.34
CA ILE A 172 -10.54 11.96 2.01
C ILE A 172 -9.89 13.13 1.26
N PRO A 173 -8.82 13.74 1.80
CA PRO A 173 -8.19 14.87 1.14
C PRO A 173 -7.54 14.45 -0.18
N LYS A 174 -7.59 15.29 -1.20
CA LYS A 174 -7.00 14.97 -2.51
C LYS A 174 -5.51 14.64 -2.40
N SER A 175 -4.79 15.32 -1.50
CA SER A 175 -3.38 15.04 -1.19
C SER A 175 -3.09 13.62 -0.67
N ALA A 176 -4.13 12.86 -0.33
CA ALA A 176 -3.98 11.47 0.06
C ALA A 176 -3.79 10.52 -1.15
N TYR A 177 -4.01 10.97 -2.40
CA TYR A 177 -3.94 10.10 -3.57
C TYR A 177 -3.58 10.79 -4.89
N ASP A 178 -3.33 12.11 -4.92
CA ASP A 178 -3.09 12.86 -6.16
C ASP A 178 -1.65 12.77 -6.71
N ASP A 179 -0.78 12.06 -6.01
CA ASP A 179 0.59 11.69 -6.41
C ASP A 179 0.73 10.21 -6.78
N LEU A 180 -0.39 9.46 -6.83
CA LEU A 180 -0.43 8.03 -7.10
C LEU A 180 -0.94 7.76 -8.53
N TYR A 181 -0.15 7.03 -9.31
CA TYR A 181 -0.39 6.75 -10.71
C TYR A 181 -0.30 5.24 -10.99
N GLN A 182 -0.65 4.79 -12.20
CA GLN A 182 -0.66 3.37 -12.62
C GLN A 182 -1.52 2.50 -11.70
N ILE A 183 -2.82 2.78 -11.68
CA ILE A 183 -3.77 2.22 -10.71
C ILE A 183 -4.24 0.82 -11.10
N SER A 184 -4.07 -0.14 -10.21
CA SER A 184 -4.58 -1.50 -10.35
C SER A 184 -5.79 -1.78 -9.45
N TYR A 185 -6.98 -2.01 -10.04
CA TYR A 185 -8.15 -2.37 -9.25
C TYR A 185 -8.12 -3.80 -8.71
N PHE A 186 -7.49 -4.71 -9.42
CA PHE A 186 -7.46 -6.13 -9.02
C PHE A 186 -6.67 -6.36 -7.74
N SER A 187 -5.76 -5.44 -7.41
CA SER A 187 -4.95 -5.49 -6.20
C SER A 187 -5.45 -4.55 -5.10
N SER A 188 -6.65 -3.95 -5.25
CA SER A 188 -7.25 -3.13 -4.20
C SER A 188 -8.12 -3.98 -3.28
N SER A 189 -7.97 -3.78 -1.97
CA SER A 189 -8.67 -4.52 -0.92
C SER A 189 -9.06 -3.62 0.23
N ILE A 190 -10.15 -3.96 0.91
CA ILE A 190 -10.68 -3.21 2.04
C ILE A 190 -10.79 -4.11 3.25
N TYR A 191 -10.28 -3.64 4.39
CA TYR A 191 -10.37 -4.34 5.67
C TYR A 191 -10.97 -3.44 6.73
N TYR A 192 -11.85 -3.98 7.54
CA TYR A 192 -12.56 -3.24 8.57
C TYR A 192 -12.42 -3.88 9.95
N ASP A 193 -11.93 -3.08 10.88
CA ASP A 193 -11.85 -3.39 12.31
C ASP A 193 -13.09 -2.83 13.00
N GLU A 194 -14.04 -3.71 13.33
CA GLU A 194 -15.32 -3.32 13.95
C GLU A 194 -15.13 -2.74 15.35
N GLU A 195 -14.15 -3.26 16.11
CA GLU A 195 -13.88 -2.81 17.48
C GLU A 195 -13.35 -1.38 17.54
N ALA A 196 -12.40 -1.06 16.66
CA ALA A 196 -11.80 0.27 16.59
C ALA A 196 -12.58 1.24 15.71
N GLU A 197 -13.61 0.77 14.96
CA GLU A 197 -14.25 1.49 13.87
C GLU A 197 -13.20 2.01 12.88
N ALA A 198 -12.24 1.14 12.53
CA ALA A 198 -11.14 1.51 11.65
C ALA A 198 -11.23 0.80 10.30
N LEU A 199 -11.07 1.58 9.24
CA LEU A 199 -11.09 1.14 7.85
C LEU A 199 -9.68 1.27 7.27
N TYR A 200 -9.23 0.20 6.61
CA TYR A 200 -7.96 0.14 5.90
C TYR A 200 -8.26 -0.09 4.42
N ILE A 201 -7.84 0.85 3.59
CA ILE A 201 -7.90 0.75 2.13
C ILE A 201 -6.49 0.40 1.68
N TYR A 202 -6.30 -0.78 1.12
CA TYR A 202 -5.02 -1.25 0.59
C TYR A 202 -5.07 -1.28 -0.92
N ALA A 203 -3.99 -0.89 -1.57
CA ALA A 203 -3.81 -1.08 -2.99
C ALA A 203 -2.33 -1.37 -3.29
N ASP A 204 -2.13 -2.30 -4.23
CA ASP A 204 -0.87 -2.60 -4.88
C ASP A 204 -0.97 -2.11 -6.31
N ASN A 205 -0.18 -1.12 -6.68
CA ASN A 205 -0.25 -0.40 -7.94
C ASN A 205 1.11 -0.40 -8.64
N GLY A 206 1.15 0.10 -9.86
CA GLY A 206 2.34 0.08 -10.68
C GLY A 206 2.59 -1.29 -11.31
N GLU A 207 3.71 -1.44 -11.99
CA GLU A 207 4.10 -2.66 -12.68
C GLU A 207 5.60 -2.93 -12.51
N ALA A 208 5.97 -4.20 -12.42
CA ALA A 208 7.36 -4.67 -12.32
C ALA A 208 8.16 -3.94 -11.21
N GLY A 209 9.31 -3.39 -11.51
CA GLY A 209 10.18 -2.69 -10.56
C GLY A 209 9.66 -1.34 -10.07
N LEU A 210 8.53 -0.88 -10.59
CA LEU A 210 7.86 0.39 -10.24
C LEU A 210 6.57 0.18 -9.42
N ALA A 211 6.31 -1.07 -9.02
CA ALA A 211 5.21 -1.40 -8.15
C ALA A 211 5.37 -0.69 -6.80
N TYR A 212 4.27 -0.22 -6.27
CA TYR A 212 4.20 0.37 -4.94
C TYR A 212 2.92 -0.05 -4.24
N GLU A 213 3.03 -0.24 -2.95
CA GLU A 213 1.89 -0.51 -2.09
C GLU A 213 1.49 0.75 -1.33
N VAL A 214 0.20 0.91 -1.11
CA VAL A 214 -0.33 1.98 -0.29
C VAL A 214 -1.45 1.48 0.62
N CYS A 215 -1.41 1.92 1.87
CA CYS A 215 -2.49 1.70 2.82
C CYS A 215 -2.96 3.03 3.40
N TRP A 216 -4.24 3.35 3.18
CA TRP A 216 -4.91 4.48 3.84
C TRP A 216 -5.64 3.98 5.07
N GLN A 217 -5.56 4.76 6.13
CA GLN A 217 -6.25 4.50 7.39
C GLN A 217 -7.29 5.57 7.71
N ILE A 218 -8.50 5.12 7.99
CA ILE A 218 -9.60 5.92 8.49
C ILE A 218 -10.03 5.34 9.84
N VAL A 219 -10.16 6.15 10.89
CA VAL A 219 -10.58 5.72 12.23
C VAL A 219 -11.73 6.57 12.71
N LYS A 220 -12.84 5.95 13.11
CA LYS A 220 -14.05 6.62 13.63
C LYS A 220 -14.57 7.72 12.69
N GLY A 221 -14.53 7.45 11.37
CA GLY A 221 -14.99 8.38 10.35
C GLY A 221 -14.04 9.56 10.04
N GLU A 222 -12.78 9.48 10.44
CA GLU A 222 -11.76 10.49 10.14
C GLU A 222 -10.57 9.87 9.41
N TYR A 223 -10.15 10.47 8.29
CA TYR A 223 -8.90 10.12 7.64
C TYR A 223 -7.71 10.42 8.57
N LYS A 224 -6.84 9.46 8.80
CA LYS A 224 -5.69 9.63 9.71
C LYS A 224 -4.36 9.74 8.97
N THR A 225 -4.06 8.81 8.07
CA THR A 225 -2.77 8.73 7.40
C THR A 225 -2.81 7.79 6.21
N ARG A 226 -1.73 7.78 5.45
CA ARG A 226 -1.37 6.70 4.53
C ARG A 226 0.11 6.33 4.72
N ILE A 227 0.44 5.09 4.40
CA ILE A 227 1.82 4.62 4.25
C ILE A 227 1.98 4.09 2.83
N ILE A 228 3.06 4.46 2.15
CA ILE A 228 3.44 3.99 0.81
C ILE A 228 4.76 3.23 0.93
N ARG A 229 4.90 2.14 0.21
CA ARG A 229 6.12 1.31 0.18
C ARG A 229 6.36 0.80 -1.24
#